data_16b553bf86041af8c7faca4f2c4555ce
#
_entry.id   16b553bf86041af8c7faca4f2c4555ce
#
_cell.length_a   1.000
_cell.length_b   1.000
_cell.length_c   1.000
_cell.angle_alpha   90.00
_cell.angle_beta   90.00
_cell.angle_gamma   90.00
#
_symmetry.space_group_name_H-M   'P 1'
#
loop_
_entity.id
_entity.type
_entity.pdbx_description
1 polymer ?
#
loop_
_entity_poly.entity_id
_entity_poly.type
_entity_poly.pdbx_seq_one_letter_code
_entity_poly.pdbx_strand_id
1 'polypeptide(L)'
;DVKHYLKAGILGVNTESRNAIATTFLNLHLRARLLWNPETDVDALLDEFYPKFYGPAAEPMRKYWTTIYDAWENTIVTEHEYFVVPAIYTAEVVETLRARLVEAEASVRPLKNAEQALDRLEDQYLRRVEWTRMSFELIDSYVSMAAAAATKCDFAAAVRAGEKALAIRERMTDLNGVFTTYRRIGERGYAWFPGEVKQYRELLPFTDGSKGKFVAKLPLEWSVRRDPERIGLKAGFHRKPVDLGYWKKRGPEYVLDERKDYPVDQWETLRTDLYAQAQGVLHPDRQSFTGDLWYRTELELTAEQVAGPIHLRFPGLFNECRLYLGGEEVAFRKQGKMWWLNDYRFEWDVDLTDKFVAGENDLVLRCNVEHHFGGMFRRPFLYRPVETE
;
A
#
# COMPACT_ATOMS: atom_id res chain seq x y z
N ASP A 1 -16.37 -16.44 11.35
CA ASP A 1 -15.96 -15.75 12.60
C ASP A 1 -17.08 -15.68 13.64
N VAL A 2 -18.31 -15.17 13.31
CA VAL A 2 -19.38 -14.96 14.29
C VAL A 2 -19.79 -16.24 15.01
N LYS A 3 -19.92 -17.39 14.30
CA LYS A 3 -20.19 -18.70 14.93
C LYS A 3 -19.07 -19.12 15.88
N HIS A 4 -17.83 -18.81 15.54
CA HIS A 4 -16.67 -19.05 16.42
C HIS A 4 -16.75 -18.18 17.68
N TYR A 5 -17.07 -16.89 17.55
CA TYR A 5 -17.22 -15.98 18.68
C TYR A 5 -18.30 -16.45 19.66
N LEU A 6 -19.44 -16.89 19.13
CA LEU A 6 -20.51 -17.45 19.95
C LEU A 6 -20.05 -18.69 20.72
N LYS A 7 -19.37 -19.63 20.05
CA LYS A 7 -18.81 -20.85 20.68
C LYS A 7 -17.76 -20.52 21.74
N ALA A 8 -17.00 -19.46 21.55
CA ALA A 8 -16.00 -18.97 22.50
C ALA A 8 -16.60 -18.20 23.69
N GLY A 9 -17.94 -18.02 23.73
CA GLY A 9 -18.61 -17.31 24.83
C GLY A 9 -18.52 -15.78 24.73
N ILE A 10 -18.21 -15.23 23.57
CA ILE A 10 -18.18 -13.78 23.34
C ILE A 10 -19.63 -13.26 23.30
N LEU A 11 -19.96 -12.34 24.20
CA LEU A 11 -21.32 -11.78 24.33
C LEU A 11 -21.64 -10.66 23.34
N GLY A 12 -20.64 -10.06 22.74
CA GLY A 12 -20.82 -8.97 21.79
C GLY A 12 -19.49 -8.52 21.22
N VAL A 13 -19.57 -7.65 20.21
CA VAL A 13 -18.39 -7.08 19.56
C VAL A 13 -18.48 -5.56 19.53
N ASN A 14 -17.36 -4.91 19.81
CA ASN A 14 -17.19 -3.49 19.54
C ASN A 14 -16.35 -3.33 18.29
N THR A 15 -16.76 -2.43 17.41
CA THR A 15 -16.03 -2.15 16.17
C THR A 15 -15.74 -0.67 16.11
N GLU A 16 -14.50 -0.33 15.93
CA GLU A 16 -14.15 1.01 15.51
C GLU A 16 -14.75 1.23 14.11
N SER A 17 -15.76 2.08 14.04
CA SER A 17 -16.41 2.45 12.78
C SER A 17 -16.10 3.91 12.51
N ARG A 18 -15.37 4.13 11.42
CA ARG A 18 -15.05 5.49 10.96
C ARG A 18 -16.11 6.00 9.99
N ASN A 19 -16.03 7.28 9.61
CA ASN A 19 -17.12 7.96 8.91
C ASN A 19 -17.45 7.43 7.51
N ALA A 20 -16.60 6.65 6.88
CA ALA A 20 -16.81 6.13 5.52
C ALA A 20 -17.75 4.90 5.46
N ILE A 21 -18.82 4.88 6.21
CA ILE A 21 -19.76 3.75 6.32
C ILE A 21 -20.34 3.36 4.94
N ALA A 22 -20.60 4.34 4.08
CA ALA A 22 -21.15 4.10 2.76
C ALA A 22 -20.19 3.33 1.82
N THR A 23 -18.89 3.25 2.13
CA THR A 23 -17.92 2.45 1.38
C THR A 23 -17.72 1.04 1.95
N THR A 24 -18.16 0.80 3.19
CA THR A 24 -18.03 -0.46 3.91
C THR A 24 -19.38 -1.07 4.31
N PHE A 25 -20.47 -0.50 3.80
CA PHE A 25 -21.84 -0.82 4.23
C PHE A 25 -22.20 -2.30 4.09
N LEU A 26 -21.69 -3.00 3.05
CA LEU A 26 -22.01 -4.40 2.83
C LEU A 26 -21.46 -5.28 3.95
N ASN A 27 -20.21 -5.07 4.35
CA ASN A 27 -19.62 -5.77 5.49
C ASN A 27 -20.37 -5.49 6.80
N LEU A 28 -20.77 -4.24 7.00
CA LEU A 28 -21.56 -3.85 8.19
C LEU A 28 -22.95 -4.50 8.18
N HIS A 29 -23.60 -4.54 7.02
CA HIS A 29 -24.90 -5.22 6.84
C HIS A 29 -24.80 -6.71 7.16
N LEU A 30 -23.88 -7.44 6.52
CA LEU A 30 -23.66 -8.87 6.75
C LEU A 30 -23.33 -9.14 8.22
N ARG A 31 -22.43 -8.36 8.79
CA ARG A 31 -22.06 -8.50 10.21
C ARG A 31 -23.23 -8.28 11.16
N ALA A 32 -24.04 -7.26 10.93
CA ALA A 32 -25.24 -7.00 11.74
C ALA A 32 -26.23 -8.16 11.68
N ARG A 33 -26.46 -8.71 10.47
CA ARG A 33 -27.35 -9.89 10.29
C ARG A 33 -26.82 -11.13 11.00
N LEU A 34 -25.53 -11.42 10.89
CA LEU A 34 -24.88 -12.56 11.52
C LEU A 34 -24.81 -12.43 13.05
N LEU A 35 -24.58 -11.22 13.58
CA LEU A 35 -24.60 -10.98 15.04
C LEU A 35 -26.02 -11.12 15.61
N TRP A 36 -27.03 -10.78 14.84
CA TRP A 36 -28.45 -10.99 15.24
C TRP A 36 -28.84 -12.47 15.18
N ASN A 37 -28.48 -13.15 14.10
CA ASN A 37 -28.71 -14.58 13.92
C ASN A 37 -27.48 -15.25 13.31
N PRO A 38 -26.64 -15.94 14.10
CA PRO A 38 -25.43 -16.62 13.65
C PRO A 38 -25.67 -17.73 12.60
N GLU A 39 -26.92 -18.24 12.52
CA GLU A 39 -27.31 -19.26 11.55
C GLU A 39 -27.80 -18.68 10.21
N THR A 40 -27.69 -17.35 10.03
CA THR A 40 -28.03 -16.70 8.76
C THR A 40 -27.20 -17.30 7.63
N ASP A 41 -27.90 -17.76 6.59
CA ASP A 41 -27.29 -18.13 5.32
C ASP A 41 -26.83 -16.87 4.57
N VAL A 42 -25.52 -16.71 4.45
CA VAL A 42 -24.91 -15.51 3.85
C VAL A 42 -25.18 -15.46 2.34
N ASP A 43 -25.14 -16.61 1.67
CA ASP A 43 -25.37 -16.67 0.21
C ASP A 43 -26.81 -16.32 -0.12
N ALA A 44 -27.78 -16.88 0.61
CA ALA A 44 -29.19 -16.52 0.47
C ALA A 44 -29.44 -15.03 0.78
N LEU A 45 -28.77 -14.49 1.79
CA LEU A 45 -28.84 -13.05 2.12
C LEU A 45 -28.29 -12.17 1.00
N LEU A 46 -27.18 -12.55 0.38
CA LEU A 46 -26.59 -11.83 -0.75
C LEU A 46 -27.45 -11.95 -2.01
N ASP A 47 -28.06 -13.11 -2.25
CA ASP A 47 -29.01 -13.33 -3.35
C ASP A 47 -30.24 -12.43 -3.26
N GLU A 48 -30.69 -12.15 -2.05
CA GLU A 48 -31.76 -11.17 -1.79
C GLU A 48 -31.25 -9.72 -1.88
N PHE A 49 -30.04 -9.44 -1.36
CA PHE A 49 -29.50 -8.11 -1.23
C PHE A 49 -29.26 -7.43 -2.59
N TYR A 50 -28.52 -8.06 -3.51
CA TYR A 50 -28.11 -7.41 -4.75
C TYR A 50 -29.28 -6.96 -5.62
N PRO A 51 -30.32 -7.77 -5.88
CA PRO A 51 -31.48 -7.30 -6.62
C PRO A 51 -32.24 -6.17 -5.94
N LYS A 52 -32.41 -6.23 -4.61
CA LYS A 52 -33.12 -5.20 -3.86
C LYS A 52 -32.33 -3.89 -3.73
N PHE A 53 -30.99 -3.99 -3.74
CA PHE A 53 -30.14 -2.83 -3.52
C PHE A 53 -29.72 -2.14 -4.82
N TYR A 54 -29.40 -2.90 -5.86
CA TYR A 54 -28.89 -2.40 -7.13
C TYR A 54 -29.86 -2.54 -8.31
N GLY A 55 -30.99 -3.23 -8.15
CA GLY A 55 -32.00 -3.41 -9.20
C GLY A 55 -31.42 -3.98 -10.50
N PRO A 56 -31.55 -3.27 -11.64
CA PRO A 56 -31.04 -3.75 -12.94
C PRO A 56 -29.52 -4.01 -12.95
N ALA A 57 -28.75 -3.37 -12.07
CA ALA A 57 -27.30 -3.55 -11.96
C ALA A 57 -26.89 -4.65 -10.97
N ALA A 58 -27.82 -5.47 -10.47
CA ALA A 58 -27.55 -6.47 -9.43
C ALA A 58 -26.40 -7.41 -9.78
N GLU A 59 -26.42 -8.00 -10.98
CA GLU A 59 -25.42 -8.98 -11.40
C GLU A 59 -24.00 -8.39 -11.59
N PRO A 60 -23.80 -7.29 -12.33
CA PRO A 60 -22.47 -6.69 -12.42
C PRO A 60 -21.97 -6.15 -11.08
N MET A 61 -22.84 -5.66 -10.20
CA MET A 61 -22.46 -5.21 -8.87
C MET A 61 -22.12 -6.37 -7.94
N ARG A 62 -22.77 -7.51 -8.05
CA ARG A 62 -22.33 -8.73 -7.35
C ARG A 62 -20.90 -9.09 -7.75
N LYS A 63 -20.61 -9.16 -9.05
CA LYS A 63 -19.26 -9.44 -9.56
C LYS A 63 -18.21 -8.41 -9.10
N TYR A 64 -18.58 -7.15 -9.04
CA TYR A 64 -17.73 -6.08 -8.52
C TYR A 64 -17.31 -6.35 -7.05
N TRP A 65 -18.27 -6.62 -6.18
CA TRP A 65 -17.99 -6.86 -4.76
C TRP A 65 -17.29 -8.20 -4.54
N THR A 66 -17.63 -9.24 -5.27
CA THR A 66 -16.92 -10.54 -5.22
C THR A 66 -15.45 -10.35 -5.59
N THR A 67 -15.14 -9.58 -6.64
CA THR A 67 -13.75 -9.27 -7.01
C THR A 67 -12.97 -8.62 -5.86
N ILE A 68 -13.61 -7.72 -5.11
CA ILE A 68 -12.98 -7.10 -3.93
C ILE A 68 -12.74 -8.13 -2.83
N TYR A 69 -13.76 -8.95 -2.52
CA TYR A 69 -13.62 -9.97 -1.47
C TYR A 69 -12.54 -11.00 -1.81
N ASP A 70 -12.53 -11.50 -3.04
CA ASP A 70 -11.52 -12.45 -3.51
C ASP A 70 -10.11 -11.87 -3.40
N ALA A 71 -9.93 -10.58 -3.74
CA ALA A 71 -8.65 -9.91 -3.61
C ALA A 71 -8.18 -9.82 -2.15
N TRP A 72 -9.11 -9.57 -1.21
CA TRP A 72 -8.80 -9.52 0.23
C TRP A 72 -8.58 -10.91 0.83
N GLU A 73 -9.33 -11.92 0.41
CA GLU A 73 -9.16 -13.30 0.89
C GLU A 73 -7.85 -13.94 0.41
N ASN A 74 -7.42 -13.58 -0.80
CA ASN A 74 -6.22 -14.14 -1.41
C ASN A 74 -4.95 -13.30 -1.20
N THR A 75 -4.97 -12.36 -0.24
CA THR A 75 -3.80 -11.52 0.05
C THR A 75 -2.79 -12.23 0.95
N ILE A 76 -1.51 -11.86 0.77
CA ILE A 76 -0.42 -12.24 1.69
C ILE A 76 -0.11 -11.14 2.71
N VAL A 77 -0.89 -10.07 2.72
CA VAL A 77 -0.71 -8.93 3.61
C VAL A 77 -0.90 -9.35 5.07
N THR A 78 0.04 -8.99 5.92
CA THR A 78 0.03 -9.29 7.36
C THR A 78 -0.22 -8.07 8.24
N GLU A 79 -0.57 -6.95 7.61
CA GLU A 79 -0.89 -5.68 8.27
C GLU A 79 -2.16 -5.08 7.65
N HIS A 80 -2.82 -4.14 8.30
CA HIS A 80 -4.17 -3.68 7.95
C HIS A 80 -4.30 -2.19 7.61
N GLU A 81 -3.22 -1.42 7.68
CA GLU A 81 -3.27 0.03 7.40
C GLU A 81 -3.49 0.34 5.90
N TYR A 82 -3.90 1.57 5.59
CA TYR A 82 -4.27 1.97 4.21
C TYR A 82 -3.15 1.79 3.18
N PHE A 83 -1.91 1.81 3.59
CA PHE A 83 -0.75 1.63 2.71
C PHE A 83 -0.60 0.21 2.14
N VAL A 84 -1.40 -0.76 2.60
CA VAL A 84 -1.46 -2.09 1.98
C VAL A 84 -2.30 -2.11 0.72
N VAL A 85 -3.11 -1.08 0.48
CA VAL A 85 -4.01 -0.99 -0.67
C VAL A 85 -3.33 -1.30 -2.02
N PRO A 86 -2.13 -0.76 -2.34
CA PRO A 86 -1.45 -1.09 -3.59
C PRO A 86 -0.99 -2.54 -3.71
N ALA A 87 -0.86 -3.27 -2.59
CA ALA A 87 -0.53 -4.69 -2.61
C ALA A 87 -1.75 -5.58 -2.92
N ILE A 88 -2.95 -5.13 -2.57
CA ILE A 88 -4.21 -5.86 -2.73
C ILE A 88 -4.90 -5.50 -4.06
N TYR A 89 -5.03 -4.20 -4.34
CA TYR A 89 -5.63 -3.71 -5.57
C TYR A 89 -4.59 -3.64 -6.69
N THR A 90 -4.24 -4.80 -7.23
CA THR A 90 -3.33 -4.90 -8.38
C THR A 90 -3.94 -4.26 -9.63
N ALA A 91 -3.11 -4.02 -10.67
CA ALA A 91 -3.62 -3.48 -11.93
C ALA A 91 -4.74 -4.33 -12.54
N GLU A 92 -4.65 -5.66 -12.42
CA GLU A 92 -5.66 -6.61 -12.89
C GLU A 92 -6.97 -6.48 -12.10
N VAL A 93 -6.90 -6.40 -10.78
CA VAL A 93 -8.06 -6.19 -9.91
C VAL A 93 -8.74 -4.87 -10.25
N VAL A 94 -7.97 -3.78 -10.36
CA VAL A 94 -8.51 -2.44 -10.70
C VAL A 94 -9.20 -2.45 -12.06
N GLU A 95 -8.63 -3.08 -13.08
CA GLU A 95 -9.22 -3.16 -14.41
C GLU A 95 -10.50 -4.01 -14.42
N THR A 96 -10.51 -5.12 -13.68
CA THR A 96 -11.72 -5.96 -13.51
C THR A 96 -12.83 -5.16 -12.85
N LEU A 97 -12.54 -4.44 -11.76
CA LEU A 97 -13.53 -3.58 -11.08
C LEU A 97 -14.09 -2.50 -12.01
N ARG A 98 -13.22 -1.88 -12.81
CA ARG A 98 -13.61 -0.88 -13.82
C ARG A 98 -14.60 -1.46 -14.82
N ALA A 99 -14.30 -2.65 -15.37
CA ALA A 99 -15.16 -3.32 -16.32
C ALA A 99 -16.55 -3.64 -15.74
N ARG A 100 -16.61 -4.15 -14.49
CA ARG A 100 -17.89 -4.44 -13.81
C ARG A 100 -18.71 -3.19 -13.57
N LEU A 101 -18.09 -2.06 -13.25
CA LEU A 101 -18.79 -0.78 -13.10
C LEU A 101 -19.33 -0.25 -14.43
N VAL A 102 -18.60 -0.41 -15.54
CA VAL A 102 -19.12 -0.07 -16.88
C VAL A 102 -20.37 -0.88 -17.20
N GLU A 103 -20.37 -2.19 -16.91
CA GLU A 103 -21.55 -3.06 -17.07
C GLU A 103 -22.72 -2.58 -16.18
N ALA A 104 -22.45 -2.24 -14.92
CA ALA A 104 -23.46 -1.77 -13.98
C ALA A 104 -24.10 -0.43 -14.43
N GLU A 105 -23.26 0.52 -14.87
CA GLU A 105 -23.73 1.80 -15.40
C GLU A 105 -24.58 1.63 -16.68
N ALA A 106 -24.18 0.69 -17.55
CA ALA A 106 -24.98 0.36 -18.74
C ALA A 106 -26.35 -0.20 -18.37
N SER A 107 -26.43 -1.01 -17.32
CA SER A 107 -27.69 -1.62 -16.84
C SER A 107 -28.68 -0.59 -16.26
N VAL A 108 -28.19 0.49 -15.64
CA VAL A 108 -29.06 1.56 -15.08
C VAL A 108 -29.23 2.76 -16.02
N ARG A 109 -28.54 2.80 -17.17
CA ARG A 109 -28.62 3.89 -18.12
C ARG A 109 -30.06 4.14 -18.64
N PRO A 110 -30.91 3.14 -18.90
CA PRO A 110 -32.30 3.38 -19.29
C PRO A 110 -33.07 4.19 -18.25
N LEU A 111 -32.82 4.02 -16.96
CA LEU A 111 -33.46 4.80 -15.89
C LEU A 111 -33.04 6.27 -15.99
N LYS A 112 -31.73 6.56 -16.25
CA LYS A 112 -31.22 7.93 -16.36
C LYS A 112 -31.80 8.70 -17.55
N ASN A 113 -32.17 7.99 -18.62
CA ASN A 113 -32.71 8.56 -19.86
C ASN A 113 -34.24 8.47 -19.94
N ALA A 114 -34.92 8.08 -18.87
CA ALA A 114 -36.38 8.03 -18.84
C ALA A 114 -36.98 9.45 -18.99
N GLU A 115 -37.98 9.58 -19.86
CA GLU A 115 -38.70 10.86 -20.06
C GLU A 115 -39.63 11.15 -18.86
N GLN A 116 -40.01 10.14 -18.10
CA GLN A 116 -40.82 10.26 -16.92
C GLN A 116 -39.96 10.40 -15.66
N ALA A 117 -40.48 11.07 -14.65
CA ALA A 117 -39.84 11.14 -13.35
C ALA A 117 -39.66 9.73 -12.78
N LEU A 118 -38.43 9.40 -12.36
CA LEU A 118 -38.12 8.13 -11.73
C LEU A 118 -38.93 7.98 -10.42
N ASP A 119 -39.35 6.75 -10.12
CA ASP A 119 -39.81 6.47 -8.78
C ASP A 119 -38.63 6.50 -7.78
N ARG A 120 -38.97 6.49 -6.49
CA ARG A 120 -37.98 6.59 -5.41
C ARG A 120 -36.96 5.44 -5.47
N LEU A 121 -37.35 4.26 -5.88
CA LEU A 121 -36.51 3.07 -5.91
C LEU A 121 -35.55 3.12 -7.10
N GLU A 122 -36.04 3.51 -8.27
CA GLU A 122 -35.23 3.71 -9.47
C GLU A 122 -34.13 4.78 -9.27
N ASP A 123 -34.48 5.91 -8.65
CA ASP A 123 -33.51 6.95 -8.26
C ASP A 123 -32.45 6.40 -7.30
N GLN A 124 -32.83 5.54 -6.35
CA GLN A 124 -31.88 4.90 -5.45
C GLN A 124 -30.91 3.94 -6.17
N TYR A 125 -31.38 3.18 -7.16
CA TYR A 125 -30.49 2.31 -7.94
C TYR A 125 -29.42 3.10 -8.68
N LEU A 126 -29.79 4.19 -9.35
CA LEU A 126 -28.86 5.09 -10.01
C LEU A 126 -27.83 5.65 -9.02
N ARG A 127 -28.27 6.22 -7.92
CA ARG A 127 -27.40 6.85 -6.92
C ARG A 127 -26.42 5.87 -6.30
N ARG A 128 -26.83 4.61 -6.07
CA ARG A 128 -25.96 3.56 -5.50
C ARG A 128 -24.87 3.13 -6.48
N VAL A 129 -25.15 3.04 -7.77
CA VAL A 129 -24.15 2.78 -8.80
C VAL A 129 -23.20 3.97 -8.94
N GLU A 130 -23.72 5.21 -9.02
CA GLU A 130 -22.90 6.44 -9.08
C GLU A 130 -21.99 6.58 -7.85
N TRP A 131 -22.52 6.28 -6.66
CA TRP A 131 -21.75 6.25 -5.43
C TRP A 131 -20.61 5.23 -5.49
N THR A 132 -20.88 4.00 -5.94
CA THR A 132 -19.86 2.96 -6.06
C THR A 132 -18.80 3.36 -7.11
N ARG A 133 -19.19 4.05 -8.18
CA ARG A 133 -18.25 4.63 -9.14
C ARG A 133 -17.29 5.63 -8.48
N MET A 134 -17.79 6.56 -7.68
CA MET A 134 -16.92 7.50 -6.95
C MET A 134 -15.96 6.80 -5.99
N SER A 135 -16.44 5.79 -5.26
CA SER A 135 -15.61 4.98 -4.37
C SER A 135 -14.53 4.23 -5.14
N PHE A 136 -14.84 3.69 -6.30
CA PHE A 136 -13.85 3.06 -7.20
C PHE A 136 -12.83 4.08 -7.73
N GLU A 137 -13.28 5.24 -8.18
CA GLU A 137 -12.38 6.29 -8.70
C GLU A 137 -11.39 6.77 -7.64
N LEU A 138 -11.77 6.74 -6.36
CA LEU A 138 -10.87 7.03 -5.25
C LEU A 138 -9.77 5.95 -5.15
N ILE A 139 -10.14 4.67 -5.21
CA ILE A 139 -9.19 3.53 -5.20
C ILE A 139 -8.25 3.62 -6.41
N ASP A 140 -8.81 3.76 -7.62
CA ASP A 140 -8.06 3.84 -8.87
C ASP A 140 -7.04 5.00 -8.86
N SER A 141 -7.47 6.17 -8.38
CA SER A 141 -6.59 7.33 -8.27
C SER A 141 -5.48 7.12 -7.24
N TYR A 142 -5.78 6.49 -6.11
CA TYR A 142 -4.77 6.17 -5.09
C TYR A 142 -3.74 5.15 -5.60
N VAL A 143 -4.20 4.07 -6.22
CA VAL A 143 -3.30 3.06 -6.81
C VAL A 143 -2.46 3.66 -7.94
N SER A 144 -3.05 4.52 -8.77
CA SER A 144 -2.32 5.25 -9.82
C SER A 144 -1.26 6.19 -9.25
N MET A 145 -1.55 6.86 -8.15
CA MET A 145 -0.59 7.70 -7.42
C MET A 145 0.61 6.88 -6.94
N ALA A 146 0.33 5.78 -6.25
CA ALA A 146 1.36 4.89 -5.73
C ALA A 146 2.21 4.29 -6.87
N ALA A 147 1.58 3.82 -7.95
CA ALA A 147 2.26 3.25 -9.11
C ALA A 147 3.15 4.27 -9.85
N ALA A 148 2.71 5.51 -10.02
CA ALA A 148 3.51 6.55 -10.65
C ALA A 148 4.79 6.83 -9.85
N ALA A 149 4.68 6.95 -8.53
CA ALA A 149 5.82 7.15 -7.65
C ALA A 149 6.75 5.93 -7.64
N ALA A 150 6.20 4.72 -7.48
CA ALA A 150 6.96 3.48 -7.35
C ALA A 150 7.65 3.06 -8.65
N THR A 151 6.90 3.02 -9.77
CA THR A 151 7.41 2.44 -11.01
C THR A 151 8.33 3.39 -11.75
N LYS A 152 8.00 4.69 -11.77
CA LYS A 152 8.69 5.68 -12.62
C LYS A 152 9.47 6.74 -11.84
N CYS A 153 9.25 6.88 -10.53
CA CYS A 153 9.62 8.07 -9.74
C CYS A 153 9.04 9.35 -10.38
N ASP A 154 7.85 9.23 -11.01
CA ASP A 154 7.12 10.36 -11.61
C ASP A 154 6.24 11.01 -10.53
N PHE A 155 6.87 11.87 -9.74
CA PHE A 155 6.18 12.56 -8.65
C PHE A 155 5.16 13.57 -9.17
N ALA A 156 5.32 14.11 -10.37
CA ALA A 156 4.33 14.98 -10.98
C ALA A 156 3.03 14.21 -11.30
N ALA A 157 3.13 13.02 -11.90
CA ALA A 157 1.97 12.16 -12.13
C ALA A 157 1.35 11.67 -10.81
N ALA A 158 2.18 11.34 -9.81
CA ALA A 158 1.71 10.95 -8.48
C ALA A 158 0.89 12.07 -7.82
N VAL A 159 1.38 13.32 -7.87
CA VAL A 159 0.65 14.49 -7.34
C VAL A 159 -0.69 14.66 -8.07
N ARG A 160 -0.72 14.62 -9.41
CA ARG A 160 -1.97 14.76 -10.17
C ARG A 160 -3.00 13.69 -9.81
N ALA A 161 -2.58 12.43 -9.68
CA ALA A 161 -3.46 11.34 -9.29
C ALA A 161 -3.97 11.51 -7.84
N GLY A 162 -3.09 11.90 -6.92
CA GLY A 162 -3.44 12.18 -5.53
C GLY A 162 -4.44 13.33 -5.39
N GLU A 163 -4.24 14.44 -6.12
CA GLU A 163 -5.15 15.58 -6.13
C GLU A 163 -6.52 15.21 -6.69
N LYS A 164 -6.56 14.40 -7.76
CA LYS A 164 -7.82 13.84 -8.27
C LYS A 164 -8.57 13.05 -7.19
N ALA A 165 -7.88 12.20 -6.45
CA ALA A 165 -8.48 11.44 -5.37
C ALA A 165 -8.99 12.35 -4.23
N LEU A 166 -8.25 13.39 -3.86
CA LEU A 166 -8.70 14.37 -2.86
C LEU A 166 -9.96 15.12 -3.34
N ALA A 167 -10.01 15.51 -4.62
CA ALA A 167 -11.21 16.14 -5.19
C ALA A 167 -12.44 15.21 -5.19
N ILE A 168 -12.25 13.90 -5.43
CA ILE A 168 -13.33 12.90 -5.30
C ILE A 168 -13.80 12.83 -3.85
N ARG A 169 -12.89 12.80 -2.88
CA ARG A 169 -13.24 12.82 -1.45
C ARG A 169 -14.07 14.05 -1.07
N GLU A 170 -13.75 15.23 -1.59
CA GLU A 170 -14.55 16.44 -1.34
C GLU A 170 -15.96 16.27 -1.91
N ARG A 171 -16.12 15.82 -3.15
CA ARG A 171 -17.45 15.55 -3.74
C ARG A 171 -18.24 14.54 -2.91
N MET A 172 -17.62 13.47 -2.44
CA MET A 172 -18.27 12.49 -1.57
C MET A 172 -18.68 13.13 -0.24
N THR A 173 -17.85 13.99 0.34
CA THR A 173 -18.13 14.70 1.58
C THR A 173 -19.31 15.66 1.42
N ASP A 174 -19.45 16.32 0.27
CA ASP A 174 -20.57 17.23 -0.03
C ASP A 174 -21.90 16.48 -0.12
N LEU A 175 -21.90 15.20 -0.51
CA LEU A 175 -23.10 14.37 -0.47
C LEU A 175 -23.55 14.06 0.97
N ASN A 176 -22.63 13.65 1.80
CA ASN A 176 -22.87 13.40 3.23
C ASN A 176 -21.55 13.22 3.99
N GLY A 177 -21.07 14.25 4.65
CA GLY A 177 -19.78 14.25 5.35
C GLY A 177 -19.69 13.32 6.57
N VAL A 178 -20.81 12.70 6.98
CA VAL A 178 -20.84 11.73 8.10
C VAL A 178 -20.64 10.30 7.61
N PHE A 179 -21.30 9.91 6.51
CA PHE A 179 -21.35 8.51 6.09
C PHE A 179 -20.45 8.19 4.88
N THR A 180 -19.96 9.20 4.19
CA THR A 180 -19.38 9.00 2.87
C THR A 180 -17.86 9.08 2.83
N THR A 181 -17.23 9.86 3.68
CA THR A 181 -15.77 10.01 3.70
C THR A 181 -15.21 10.10 5.11
N TYR A 182 -13.91 9.85 5.17
CA TYR A 182 -13.10 9.99 6.35
C TYR A 182 -12.43 11.37 6.38
N ARG A 183 -13.21 12.41 6.64
CA ARG A 183 -12.74 13.78 6.75
C ARG A 183 -12.63 14.19 8.22
N ARG A 184 -11.58 14.86 8.62
CA ARG A 184 -11.36 15.53 9.91
C ARG A 184 -10.82 14.68 11.07
N ILE A 185 -11.10 13.38 11.17
CA ILE A 185 -10.64 12.56 12.29
C ILE A 185 -9.29 11.96 11.92
N GLY A 186 -8.22 12.33 12.65
CA GLY A 186 -6.91 11.74 12.52
C GLY A 186 -6.04 12.21 11.35
N GLU A 187 -6.55 13.03 10.43
CA GLU A 187 -5.77 13.57 9.32
C GLU A 187 -4.88 14.72 9.80
N ARG A 188 -3.71 14.39 10.31
CA ARG A 188 -2.74 15.36 10.81
C ARG A 188 -1.39 15.18 10.11
N GLY A 189 -0.81 16.28 9.67
CA GLY A 189 0.54 16.29 9.12
C GLY A 189 0.71 15.40 7.90
N TYR A 190 1.62 14.43 8.01
CA TYR A 190 1.96 13.47 6.94
C TYR A 190 1.31 12.09 7.12
N ALA A 191 0.63 11.88 8.23
CA ALA A 191 -0.19 10.70 8.40
C ALA A 191 -1.36 10.74 7.43
N TRP A 192 -1.74 9.58 6.91
CA TRP A 192 -2.87 9.43 6.02
C TRP A 192 -2.67 9.99 4.60
N PHE A 193 -3.60 9.70 3.75
CA PHE A 193 -3.55 9.98 2.33
C PHE A 193 -3.23 11.45 1.94
N PRO A 194 -3.79 12.50 2.58
CA PRO A 194 -3.40 13.88 2.25
C PRO A 194 -1.92 14.16 2.50
N GLY A 195 -1.34 13.51 3.51
CA GLY A 195 0.09 13.61 3.81
C GLY A 195 0.96 12.97 2.74
N GLU A 196 0.53 11.87 2.12
CA GLU A 196 1.24 11.27 1.00
C GLU A 196 1.26 12.18 -0.22
N VAL A 197 0.14 12.80 -0.57
CA VAL A 197 0.07 13.77 -1.68
C VAL A 197 1.00 14.96 -1.41
N LYS A 198 1.03 15.45 -0.18
CA LYS A 198 1.95 16.51 0.25
C LYS A 198 3.41 16.05 0.09
N GLN A 199 3.73 14.84 0.51
CA GLN A 199 5.07 14.29 0.38
C GLN A 199 5.52 14.24 -1.09
N TYR A 200 4.67 13.77 -2.00
CA TYR A 200 5.02 13.74 -3.42
C TYR A 200 5.22 15.14 -4.02
N ARG A 201 4.46 16.16 -3.57
CA ARG A 201 4.74 17.56 -3.93
C ARG A 201 6.11 18.03 -3.44
N GLU A 202 6.53 17.60 -2.27
CA GLU A 202 7.83 17.97 -1.69
C GLU A 202 9.00 17.17 -2.30
N LEU A 203 8.74 15.97 -2.86
CA LEU A 203 9.74 15.19 -3.59
C LEU A 203 9.92 15.66 -5.05
N LEU A 204 8.90 16.23 -5.67
CA LEU A 204 8.95 16.70 -7.05
C LEU A 204 10.15 17.63 -7.34
N PRO A 205 10.48 18.64 -6.49
CA PRO A 205 11.63 19.51 -6.68
C PRO A 205 12.98 18.81 -6.82
N PHE A 206 13.14 17.61 -6.27
CA PHE A 206 14.39 16.84 -6.40
C PHE A 206 14.53 16.12 -7.74
N THR A 207 13.49 16.13 -8.57
CA THR A 207 13.48 15.44 -9.86
C THR A 207 13.14 16.32 -11.05
N ASP A 208 12.61 17.54 -10.84
CA ASP A 208 12.16 18.46 -11.89
C ASP A 208 13.21 19.53 -12.27
N GLY A 209 14.34 19.57 -11.61
CA GLY A 209 15.41 20.52 -11.84
C GLY A 209 15.42 21.73 -10.90
N SER A 210 14.41 21.91 -10.03
CA SER A 210 14.34 23.09 -9.16
C SER A 210 15.24 22.98 -7.91
N LYS A 211 15.34 21.82 -7.29
CA LYS A 211 16.26 21.52 -6.18
C LYS A 211 17.23 20.38 -6.52
N GLY A 212 16.91 19.60 -7.51
CA GLY A 212 17.73 18.48 -7.92
C GLY A 212 17.37 18.00 -9.33
N LYS A 213 18.38 17.43 -10.00
CA LYS A 213 18.22 16.78 -11.29
C LYS A 213 18.20 15.27 -11.08
N PHE A 214 17.14 14.61 -11.54
CA PHE A 214 17.00 13.17 -11.49
C PHE A 214 18.16 12.47 -12.22
N VAL A 215 18.79 11.47 -11.58
CA VAL A 215 19.89 10.69 -12.13
C VAL A 215 19.46 9.27 -12.48
N ALA A 216 18.94 8.55 -11.49
CA ALA A 216 18.49 7.18 -11.68
C ALA A 216 17.49 6.77 -10.59
N LYS A 217 16.55 5.91 -10.94
CA LYS A 217 15.76 5.16 -9.96
C LYS A 217 16.51 3.88 -9.58
N LEU A 218 16.50 3.52 -8.31
CA LEU A 218 17.05 2.25 -7.89
C LEU A 218 16.12 1.10 -8.33
N PRO A 219 16.59 -0.16 -8.36
CA PRO A 219 15.74 -1.30 -8.65
C PRO A 219 14.49 -1.30 -7.76
N LEU A 220 13.36 -1.72 -8.30
CA LEU A 220 12.12 -1.82 -7.54
C LEU A 220 12.16 -3.00 -6.56
N GLU A 221 12.80 -4.07 -6.98
CA GLU A 221 12.94 -5.30 -6.21
C GLU A 221 14.39 -5.45 -5.73
N TRP A 222 14.53 -5.73 -4.44
CA TRP A 222 15.82 -5.99 -3.80
C TRP A 222 15.81 -7.36 -3.14
N SER A 223 16.99 -7.97 -3.02
CA SER A 223 17.18 -9.14 -2.17
C SER A 223 17.09 -8.73 -0.71
N VAL A 224 16.30 -9.44 0.08
CA VAL A 224 16.07 -9.12 1.49
C VAL A 224 16.27 -10.36 2.34
N ARG A 225 16.96 -10.19 3.46
CA ARG A 225 17.12 -11.23 4.48
C ARG A 225 16.58 -10.75 5.81
N ARG A 226 15.79 -11.59 6.46
CA ARG A 226 15.33 -11.38 7.83
C ARG A 226 16.44 -11.76 8.81
N ASP A 227 16.62 -10.96 9.84
CA ASP A 227 17.60 -11.16 10.89
C ASP A 227 16.95 -10.86 12.25
N PRO A 228 16.09 -11.77 12.75
CA PRO A 228 15.37 -11.58 14.01
C PRO A 228 16.31 -11.51 15.20
N GLU A 229 17.45 -12.18 15.15
CA GLU A 229 18.45 -12.22 16.22
C GLU A 229 19.52 -11.13 16.13
N ARG A 230 19.47 -10.30 15.08
CA ARG A 230 20.43 -9.19 14.84
C ARG A 230 21.89 -9.63 14.76
N ILE A 231 22.14 -10.79 14.17
CA ILE A 231 23.50 -11.33 13.99
C ILE A 231 24.17 -10.88 12.69
N GLY A 232 23.43 -10.27 11.77
CA GLY A 232 23.85 -10.02 10.39
C GLY A 232 25.11 -9.18 10.26
N LEU A 233 25.34 -8.22 11.15
CA LEU A 233 26.60 -7.48 11.15
C LEU A 233 27.80 -8.38 11.46
N LYS A 234 27.70 -9.24 12.47
CA LYS A 234 28.73 -10.22 12.84
C LYS A 234 28.89 -11.30 11.77
N ALA A 235 27.78 -11.71 11.14
CA ALA A 235 27.77 -12.70 10.07
C ALA A 235 28.23 -12.13 8.72
N GLY A 236 28.44 -10.82 8.62
CA GLY A 236 28.98 -10.19 7.41
C GLY A 236 27.95 -10.01 6.29
N PHE A 237 26.65 -9.85 6.59
CA PHE A 237 25.60 -9.69 5.56
C PHE A 237 25.79 -8.46 4.67
N HIS A 238 26.63 -7.51 5.09
CA HIS A 238 27.01 -6.32 4.31
C HIS A 238 28.16 -6.56 3.33
N ARG A 239 28.78 -7.77 3.28
CA ARG A 239 29.96 -8.06 2.46
C ARG A 239 29.65 -9.05 1.37
N LYS A 240 30.47 -9.05 0.30
CA LYS A 240 30.55 -10.13 -0.71
C LYS A 240 31.67 -11.12 -0.34
N PRO A 241 31.63 -12.39 -0.81
CA PRO A 241 30.52 -13.02 -1.51
C PRO A 241 29.43 -13.46 -0.55
N VAL A 242 28.19 -13.37 -0.98
CA VAL A 242 27.05 -13.91 -0.26
C VAL A 242 26.41 -14.94 -1.17
N ASP A 243 26.33 -16.17 -0.71
CA ASP A 243 25.48 -17.15 -1.37
C ASP A 243 24.03 -16.72 -1.15
N LEU A 244 23.44 -16.14 -2.20
CA LEU A 244 22.06 -15.69 -2.19
C LEU A 244 21.17 -16.87 -2.58
N GLY A 245 20.98 -17.82 -1.68
CA GLY A 245 19.93 -18.81 -1.81
C GLY A 245 18.57 -18.12 -1.77
N TYR A 246 17.92 -18.00 -2.94
CA TYR A 246 16.63 -17.33 -3.04
C TYR A 246 15.50 -18.25 -2.65
N TRP A 247 14.61 -17.71 -1.84
CA TRP A 247 13.35 -18.33 -1.55
C TRP A 247 12.35 -18.08 -2.69
N LYS A 248 11.51 -19.10 -2.96
CA LYS A 248 10.46 -18.99 -3.97
C LYS A 248 9.49 -17.85 -3.59
N LYS A 249 8.94 -17.20 -4.61
CA LYS A 249 7.91 -16.18 -4.45
C LYS A 249 6.80 -16.68 -3.53
N ARG A 250 6.45 -15.86 -2.54
CA ARG A 250 5.36 -16.15 -1.61
C ARG A 250 4.02 -16.09 -2.28
N GLY A 251 3.11 -16.95 -1.84
CA GLY A 251 1.69 -16.94 -2.20
C GLY A 251 0.82 -16.91 -0.94
N PRO A 252 -0.50 -16.75 -1.08
CA PRO A 252 -1.43 -16.75 0.05
C PRO A 252 -1.35 -18.01 0.91
N GLU A 253 -1.15 -19.16 0.29
CA GLU A 253 -0.97 -20.46 0.96
C GLU A 253 0.24 -20.49 1.90
N TYR A 254 1.27 -19.68 1.62
CA TYR A 254 2.44 -19.59 2.46
C TYR A 254 2.13 -18.92 3.81
N VAL A 255 1.37 -17.84 3.80
CA VAL A 255 1.00 -17.11 5.01
C VAL A 255 0.02 -17.92 5.86
N LEU A 256 -0.89 -18.68 5.21
CA LEU A 256 -1.95 -19.44 5.86
C LEU A 256 -1.51 -20.84 6.32
N ASP A 257 -0.41 -21.39 5.77
CA ASP A 257 0.05 -22.74 6.12
C ASP A 257 0.79 -22.73 7.45
N GLU A 258 0.09 -23.16 8.51
CA GLU A 258 0.61 -23.21 9.86
C GLU A 258 1.76 -24.20 10.10
N ARG A 259 2.01 -25.11 9.16
CA ARG A 259 2.99 -26.18 9.30
C ARG A 259 4.32 -25.86 8.62
N LYS A 260 4.37 -24.83 7.80
CA LYS A 260 5.60 -24.45 7.11
C LYS A 260 6.48 -23.59 8.02
N ASP A 261 7.74 -23.97 8.11
CA ASP A 261 8.75 -23.12 8.70
C ASP A 261 8.99 -21.90 7.84
N TYR A 262 9.13 -20.74 8.46
CA TYR A 262 9.49 -19.50 7.81
C TYR A 262 11.01 -19.40 7.76
N PRO A 263 11.67 -19.63 6.61
CA PRO A 263 13.11 -19.57 6.54
C PRO A 263 13.59 -18.15 6.79
N VAL A 264 14.45 -17.98 7.76
CA VAL A 264 15.10 -16.70 8.10
C VAL A 264 16.55 -16.66 7.65
N ASP A 265 17.09 -17.78 7.24
CA ASP A 265 18.48 -17.97 6.81
C ASP A 265 18.68 -17.77 5.31
N GLN A 266 17.62 -17.46 4.58
CA GLN A 266 17.63 -17.27 3.13
C GLN A 266 17.30 -15.84 2.74
N TRP A 267 17.81 -15.44 1.59
CA TRP A 267 17.41 -14.19 0.93
C TRP A 267 16.10 -14.41 0.16
N GLU A 268 15.27 -13.40 0.14
CA GLU A 268 14.01 -13.36 -0.60
C GLU A 268 13.93 -12.05 -1.39
N THR A 269 13.07 -11.99 -2.40
CA THR A 269 12.86 -10.77 -3.17
C THR A 269 11.68 -10.00 -2.61
N LEU A 270 11.90 -8.74 -2.21
CA LEU A 270 10.85 -7.81 -1.81
C LEU A 270 10.91 -6.53 -2.65
N ARG A 271 9.75 -5.93 -2.87
CA ARG A 271 9.62 -4.60 -3.46
C ARG A 271 9.97 -3.52 -2.43
N THR A 272 10.55 -2.44 -2.90
CA THR A 272 11.00 -1.32 -2.06
C THR A 272 9.92 -0.24 -1.87
N ASP A 273 8.80 -0.35 -2.58
CA ASP A 273 7.67 0.58 -2.52
C ASP A 273 6.51 0.10 -1.63
N LEU A 274 6.67 -1.06 -1.00
CA LEU A 274 5.69 -1.65 -0.08
C LEU A 274 6.37 -2.02 1.23
N TYR A 275 5.71 -1.77 2.34
CA TYR A 275 6.17 -2.29 3.64
C TYR A 275 6.40 -3.80 3.57
N ALA A 276 7.36 -4.28 4.33
CA ALA A 276 7.68 -5.70 4.37
C ALA A 276 6.46 -6.56 4.73
N GLN A 277 5.63 -6.10 5.66
CA GLN A 277 4.40 -6.78 6.09
C GLN A 277 3.31 -6.77 5.01
N ALA A 278 3.26 -5.76 4.16
CA ALA A 278 2.39 -5.77 2.98
C ALA A 278 2.78 -6.84 1.95
N GLN A 279 3.94 -7.46 2.13
CA GLN A 279 4.48 -8.52 1.29
C GLN A 279 4.58 -9.87 2.04
N GLY A 280 3.89 -10.01 3.18
CA GLY A 280 3.80 -11.23 3.95
C GLY A 280 5.02 -11.55 4.81
N VAL A 281 5.82 -10.54 5.19
CA VAL A 281 6.96 -10.76 6.10
C VAL A 281 6.46 -10.97 7.53
N LEU A 282 6.80 -12.12 8.10
CA LEU A 282 6.51 -12.49 9.48
C LEU A 282 7.78 -12.93 10.21
N HIS A 283 7.73 -12.84 11.53
CA HIS A 283 8.69 -13.50 12.39
C HIS A 283 8.55 -15.04 12.28
N PRO A 284 9.59 -15.84 12.56
CA PRO A 284 9.50 -17.31 12.51
C PRO A 284 8.35 -17.90 13.35
N ASP A 285 8.00 -17.26 14.45
CA ASP A 285 6.86 -17.67 15.32
C ASP A 285 5.50 -17.14 14.83
N ARG A 286 5.44 -16.59 13.62
CA ARG A 286 4.25 -16.04 12.95
C ARG A 286 3.67 -14.76 13.56
N GLN A 287 4.37 -14.15 14.50
CA GLN A 287 4.05 -12.82 14.99
C GLN A 287 4.54 -11.76 14.01
N SER A 288 4.18 -10.51 14.25
CA SER A 288 4.74 -9.37 13.52
C SER A 288 6.26 -9.41 13.58
N PHE A 289 6.92 -9.23 12.43
CA PHE A 289 8.37 -9.31 12.39
C PHE A 289 9.01 -8.20 13.20
N THR A 290 9.96 -8.60 14.08
CA THR A 290 10.90 -7.71 14.76
C THR A 290 12.32 -8.22 14.55
N GLY A 291 13.29 -7.31 14.51
CA GLY A 291 14.68 -7.63 14.20
C GLY A 291 15.28 -6.66 13.19
N ASP A 292 16.23 -7.13 12.42
CA ASP A 292 16.80 -6.37 11.33
C ASP A 292 16.35 -6.94 9.97
N LEU A 293 16.08 -6.07 9.01
CA LEU A 293 15.93 -6.41 7.60
C LEU A 293 17.15 -5.93 6.84
N TRP A 294 17.80 -6.85 6.15
CA TRP A 294 18.96 -6.59 5.32
C TRP A 294 18.54 -6.59 3.86
N TYR A 295 18.55 -5.42 3.23
CA TYR A 295 18.26 -5.22 1.81
C TYR A 295 19.55 -5.15 1.03
N ARG A 296 19.63 -5.81 -0.13
CA ARG A 296 20.78 -5.77 -1.03
C ARG A 296 20.36 -5.62 -2.47
N THR A 297 21.06 -4.77 -3.20
CA THR A 297 20.92 -4.63 -4.65
C THR A 297 22.26 -4.30 -5.28
N GLU A 298 22.39 -4.65 -6.56
CA GLU A 298 23.46 -4.20 -7.43
C GLU A 298 22.91 -3.08 -8.32
N LEU A 299 23.68 -2.01 -8.43
CA LEU A 299 23.31 -0.84 -9.21
C LEU A 299 24.40 -0.58 -10.24
N GLU A 300 24.05 -0.68 -11.52
CA GLU A 300 24.94 -0.32 -12.61
C GLU A 300 24.80 1.15 -12.94
N LEU A 301 25.90 1.91 -12.87
CA LEU A 301 25.93 3.34 -13.16
C LEU A 301 26.91 3.66 -14.27
N THR A 302 26.54 4.58 -15.14
CA THR A 302 27.44 5.08 -16.19
C THR A 302 28.40 6.12 -15.61
N ALA A 303 29.51 6.37 -16.33
CA ALA A 303 30.46 7.43 -15.96
C ALA A 303 29.80 8.82 -15.87
N GLU A 304 28.80 9.10 -16.72
CA GLU A 304 28.03 10.35 -16.66
C GLU A 304 27.15 10.43 -15.40
N GLN A 305 26.56 9.32 -14.98
CA GLN A 305 25.71 9.27 -13.79
C GLN A 305 26.50 9.49 -12.49
N VAL A 306 27.73 9.01 -12.41
CA VAL A 306 28.59 9.19 -11.22
C VAL A 306 29.42 10.46 -11.25
N ALA A 307 29.43 11.23 -12.34
CA ALA A 307 30.17 12.47 -12.43
C ALA A 307 29.54 13.59 -11.58
N GLY A 308 30.28 14.15 -10.64
CA GLY A 308 29.88 15.27 -9.77
C GLY A 308 29.01 14.86 -8.57
N PRO A 309 28.37 15.83 -7.92
CA PRO A 309 27.59 15.57 -6.71
C PRO A 309 26.46 14.58 -6.98
N ILE A 310 26.28 13.61 -6.07
CA ILE A 310 25.23 12.60 -6.17
C ILE A 310 24.68 12.28 -4.79
N HIS A 311 23.36 12.34 -4.67
CA HIS A 311 22.63 12.02 -3.46
C HIS A 311 21.70 10.83 -3.68
N LEU A 312 21.60 9.97 -2.68
CA LEU A 312 20.62 8.90 -2.60
C LEU A 312 19.49 9.34 -1.68
N ARG A 313 18.30 9.47 -2.27
CA ARG A 313 17.07 9.79 -1.54
C ARG A 313 16.25 8.56 -1.28
N PHE A 314 15.96 8.31 0.00
CA PHE A 314 14.96 7.35 0.47
C PHE A 314 13.70 8.13 0.84
N PRO A 315 12.62 8.07 0.04
CA PRO A 315 11.39 8.81 0.36
C PRO A 315 10.56 8.18 1.48
N GLY A 316 10.79 6.90 1.76
CA GLY A 316 10.11 6.18 2.82
C GLY A 316 10.93 4.97 3.27
N LEU A 317 11.54 5.12 4.44
CA LEU A 317 12.42 4.13 5.03
C LEU A 317 12.26 4.18 6.55
N PHE A 318 11.78 3.09 7.13
CA PHE A 318 11.45 3.07 8.54
C PHE A 318 12.68 3.06 9.45
N ASN A 319 12.69 4.00 10.39
CA ASN A 319 13.46 4.07 11.61
C ASN A 319 15.00 4.07 11.49
N GLU A 320 15.74 3.33 12.33
CA GLU A 320 17.20 3.25 12.31
C GLU A 320 17.69 2.47 11.09
N CYS A 321 18.67 3.06 10.37
CA CYS A 321 19.21 2.43 9.18
C CYS A 321 20.71 2.64 9.07
N ARG A 322 21.39 1.64 8.49
CA ARG A 322 22.81 1.71 8.10
C ARG A 322 22.93 1.37 6.62
N LEU A 323 23.65 2.20 5.91
CA LEU A 323 23.91 2.04 4.48
C LEU A 323 25.36 1.64 4.25
N TYR A 324 25.56 0.61 3.45
CA TYR A 324 26.86 0.09 3.06
C TYR A 324 27.00 0.14 1.54
N LEU A 325 28.19 0.49 1.07
CA LEU A 325 28.56 0.46 -0.35
C LEU A 325 29.85 -0.32 -0.49
N GLY A 326 29.84 -1.38 -1.31
CA GLY A 326 31.00 -2.27 -1.45
C GLY A 326 31.44 -2.94 -0.12
N GLY A 327 30.53 -3.09 0.84
CA GLY A 327 30.80 -3.65 2.16
C GLY A 327 31.28 -2.64 3.22
N GLU A 328 31.51 -1.38 2.85
CA GLU A 328 31.90 -0.32 3.76
C GLU A 328 30.67 0.51 4.21
N GLU A 329 30.56 0.84 5.51
CA GLU A 329 29.49 1.69 6.01
C GLU A 329 29.72 3.15 5.53
N VAL A 330 28.76 3.65 4.74
CA VAL A 330 28.85 5.01 4.16
C VAL A 330 27.90 5.98 4.83
N ALA A 331 26.85 5.52 5.51
CA ALA A 331 25.91 6.38 6.24
C ALA A 331 25.17 5.64 7.34
N PHE A 332 24.78 6.40 8.36
CA PHE A 332 23.97 5.92 9.49
C PHE A 332 22.88 6.93 9.83
N ARG A 333 21.66 6.46 9.92
CA ARG A 333 20.53 7.20 10.47
C ARG A 333 20.12 6.60 11.80
N LYS A 334 20.20 7.40 12.86
CA LYS A 334 19.78 7.01 14.19
C LYS A 334 18.26 6.93 14.28
N GLN A 335 17.76 6.03 15.11
CA GLN A 335 16.35 5.95 15.46
C GLN A 335 15.82 7.31 15.98
N GLY A 336 14.73 7.77 15.39
CA GLY A 336 14.05 8.98 15.83
C GLY A 336 13.32 8.74 17.16
N LYS A 337 13.32 9.76 18.03
CA LYS A 337 12.38 9.78 19.17
C LYS A 337 10.96 9.98 18.63
N MET A 338 9.98 9.36 19.30
CA MET A 338 8.57 9.49 18.90
C MET A 338 8.34 9.12 17.42
N TRP A 339 8.90 8.00 17.00
CA TRP A 339 8.85 7.49 15.63
C TRP A 339 7.40 7.40 15.08
N TRP A 340 6.41 7.08 15.91
CA TRP A 340 5.00 6.99 15.52
C TRP A 340 4.37 8.31 15.03
N LEU A 341 4.98 9.45 15.28
CA LEU A 341 4.53 10.73 14.72
C LEU A 341 4.96 10.94 13.28
N ASN A 342 5.93 10.15 12.80
CA ASN A 342 6.54 10.28 11.48
C ASN A 342 6.43 9.00 10.63
N ASP A 343 5.65 8.01 11.06
CA ASP A 343 5.58 6.66 10.49
C ASP A 343 5.36 6.61 8.98
N TYR A 344 4.67 7.59 8.47
CA TYR A 344 4.25 7.62 7.07
C TYR A 344 5.19 8.43 6.17
N ARG A 345 6.31 8.92 6.72
CA ARG A 345 7.20 9.76 5.93
C ARG A 345 8.67 9.43 6.02
N PHE A 346 9.23 8.95 7.01
CA PHE A 346 10.65 8.59 7.24
C PHE A 346 11.61 8.79 6.05
N GLU A 347 11.83 10.05 5.64
CA GLU A 347 12.73 10.37 4.54
C GLU A 347 14.19 10.37 5.01
N TRP A 348 15.07 9.93 4.14
CA TRP A 348 16.50 10.00 4.36
C TRP A 348 17.22 10.42 3.10
N ASP A 349 18.05 11.44 3.21
CA ASP A 349 18.89 11.93 2.14
C ASP A 349 20.35 11.65 2.50
N VAL A 350 21.07 11.02 1.60
CA VAL A 350 22.47 10.62 1.83
C VAL A 350 23.33 11.18 0.71
N ASP A 351 24.30 12.02 1.08
CA ASP A 351 25.34 12.46 0.16
C ASP A 351 26.32 11.30 -0.08
N LEU A 352 26.37 10.84 -1.33
CA LEU A 352 27.27 9.78 -1.79
C LEU A 352 28.19 10.28 -2.91
N THR A 353 28.48 11.57 -2.90
CA THR A 353 29.47 12.20 -3.80
C THR A 353 30.80 11.46 -3.68
N ASP A 354 31.39 11.10 -4.81
CA ASP A 354 32.65 10.35 -4.90
C ASP A 354 32.66 8.93 -4.27
N LYS A 355 31.48 8.41 -3.90
CA LYS A 355 31.36 7.05 -3.36
C LYS A 355 30.98 6.01 -4.42
N PHE A 356 30.14 6.39 -5.37
CA PHE A 356 29.79 5.51 -6.48
C PHE A 356 30.88 5.46 -7.55
N VAL A 357 31.00 4.31 -8.21
CA VAL A 357 31.89 4.13 -9.36
C VAL A 357 31.08 3.84 -10.62
N ALA A 358 31.67 4.14 -11.78
CA ALA A 358 31.11 3.69 -13.05
C ALA A 358 31.18 2.16 -13.12
N GLY A 359 30.08 1.52 -13.54
CA GLY A 359 29.90 0.08 -13.50
C GLY A 359 29.09 -0.37 -12.28
N GLU A 360 29.36 -1.55 -11.80
CA GLU A 360 28.61 -2.21 -10.72
C GLU A 360 28.92 -1.63 -9.35
N ASN A 361 27.87 -1.31 -8.60
CA ASN A 361 27.92 -0.86 -7.21
C ASN A 361 27.06 -1.77 -6.33
N ASP A 362 27.67 -2.44 -5.36
CA ASP A 362 26.96 -3.28 -4.39
C ASP A 362 26.45 -2.43 -3.23
N LEU A 363 25.15 -2.28 -3.13
CA LEU A 363 24.47 -1.47 -2.12
C LEU A 363 23.72 -2.34 -1.13
N VAL A 364 24.02 -2.18 0.16
CA VAL A 364 23.36 -2.90 1.24
C VAL A 364 22.79 -1.92 2.24
N LEU A 365 21.53 -2.14 2.64
CA LEU A 365 20.84 -1.36 3.65
C LEU A 365 20.37 -2.28 4.77
N ARG A 366 20.77 -1.99 6.00
CA ARG A 366 20.20 -2.59 7.20
C ARG A 366 19.14 -1.67 7.77
N CYS A 367 17.93 -2.18 7.99
CA CYS A 367 16.84 -1.49 8.67
C CYS A 367 16.52 -2.19 9.98
N ASN A 368 16.48 -1.44 11.08
CA ASN A 368 15.96 -1.95 12.33
C ASN A 368 14.42 -1.91 12.32
N VAL A 369 13.78 -3.01 12.69
CA VAL A 369 12.33 -3.14 12.80
C VAL A 369 11.99 -3.52 14.23
N GLU A 370 11.42 -2.60 14.99
CA GLU A 370 11.07 -2.82 16.41
C GLU A 370 9.57 -3.00 16.62
N HIS A 371 8.77 -2.73 15.61
CA HIS A 371 7.32 -2.78 15.67
C HIS A 371 6.74 -3.57 14.51
N HIS A 372 5.43 -3.60 14.44
CA HIS A 372 4.64 -4.41 13.52
C HIS A 372 4.77 -4.03 12.03
N PHE A 373 5.44 -2.93 11.67
CA PHE A 373 5.80 -2.64 10.27
C PHE A 373 7.16 -1.95 10.17
N GLY A 374 7.81 -2.08 9.03
CA GLY A 374 9.14 -1.51 8.82
C GLY A 374 9.74 -1.79 7.46
N GLY A 375 11.00 -1.43 7.32
CA GLY A 375 11.76 -1.53 6.08
C GLY A 375 11.51 -0.37 5.10
N MET A 376 11.83 -0.56 3.83
CA MET A 376 11.51 0.40 2.78
C MET A 376 10.04 0.28 2.39
N PHE A 377 9.40 1.42 2.11
CA PHE A 377 8.02 1.46 1.66
C PHE A 377 7.78 2.52 0.57
N ARG A 378 8.86 3.17 0.10
CA ARG A 378 8.88 4.02 -1.08
C ARG A 378 10.20 3.84 -1.81
N ARG A 379 10.12 3.71 -3.12
CA ARG A 379 11.28 3.43 -3.96
C ARG A 379 12.32 4.53 -3.88
N PRO A 380 13.59 4.22 -3.56
CA PRO A 380 14.67 5.18 -3.55
C PRO A 380 15.12 5.57 -4.96
N PHE A 381 15.75 6.75 -5.05
CA PHE A 381 16.28 7.28 -6.30
C PHE A 381 17.56 8.11 -6.07
N LEU A 382 18.36 8.23 -7.11
CA LEU A 382 19.52 9.11 -7.17
C LEU A 382 19.15 10.43 -7.83
N TYR A 383 19.65 11.50 -7.26
CA TYR A 383 19.54 12.83 -7.84
C TYR A 383 20.83 13.61 -7.65
N ARG A 384 21.02 14.63 -8.47
CA ARG A 384 22.11 15.60 -8.36
C ARG A 384 21.54 16.89 -7.79
N PRO A 385 21.99 17.35 -6.62
CA PRO A 385 21.51 18.62 -6.07
C PRO A 385 21.85 19.77 -7.02
N VAL A 386 20.94 20.72 -7.15
CA VAL A 386 21.17 21.99 -7.84
C VAL A 386 21.56 23.00 -6.78
N GLU A 387 22.71 23.66 -6.95
CA GLU A 387 23.10 24.75 -6.08
C GLU A 387 22.04 25.86 -6.20
N THR A 388 21.37 26.14 -5.09
CA THR A 388 20.50 27.33 -5.00
C THR A 388 21.41 28.54 -4.73
N GLU A 389 21.45 29.43 -5.71
CA GLU A 389 22.09 30.75 -5.54
C GLU A 389 21.50 31.54 -4.35
#